data_e2078a6ec3819c5d1339b0bc3e521cda
#
_entry.id   e2078a6ec3819c5d1339b0bc3e521cda
#
_cell.length_a   1.000
_cell.length_b   1.000
_cell.length_c   1.000
_cell.angle_alpha   90.00
_cell.angle_beta   90.00
_cell.angle_gamma   90.00
#
_symmetry.space_group_name_H-M   'P 1'
#
loop_
_entity.id
_entity.type
_entity.pdbx_description
1 polymer ?
#
loop_
_entity_poly.entity_id
_entity_poly.type
_entity_poly.pdbx_seq_one_letter_code
_entity_poly.pdbx_strand_id
1 'polypeptide(L)'
;MRLLFANIGWMEHYKGNCKADMIVGGGSYDNKDKHEAFNFQDLKGSCYGYVQTVRDSKINLSRIDKSVSKSDTKINNVLVIWVANRPDSGGSYVVGWYNNATVY
;
A
#
# COMPACT_ATOMS: atom_id res chain seq x y z
N MET A 1 17.95 7.36 -2.51
CA MET A 1 16.49 7.57 -2.33
C MET A 1 15.85 6.28 -1.84
N ARG A 2 15.03 6.37 -0.81
CA ARG A 2 14.26 5.22 -0.34
C ARG A 2 12.93 5.17 -1.07
N LEU A 3 12.72 4.09 -1.80
CA LEU A 3 11.56 3.94 -2.70
C LEU A 3 10.91 2.57 -2.46
N LEU A 4 9.60 2.56 -2.31
CA LEU A 4 8.80 1.34 -2.19
C LEU A 4 7.64 1.41 -3.17
N PHE A 5 7.54 0.42 -4.06
CA PHE A 5 6.34 0.20 -4.86
C PHE A 5 5.47 -0.83 -4.14
N ALA A 6 4.24 -0.44 -3.84
CA ALA A 6 3.28 -1.30 -3.13
C ALA A 6 2.09 -1.58 -4.03
N ASN A 7 1.85 -2.87 -4.30
CA ASN A 7 0.76 -3.30 -5.15
C ASN A 7 -0.48 -3.58 -4.30
N ILE A 8 -1.58 -2.86 -4.58
CA ILE A 8 -2.83 -2.96 -3.84
C ILE A 8 -4.00 -3.24 -4.78
N GLY A 9 -5.18 -3.49 -4.22
CA GLY A 9 -6.40 -3.66 -5.01
C GLY A 9 -6.83 -2.37 -5.68
N TRP A 10 -7.52 -2.49 -6.80
CA TRP A 10 -8.03 -1.35 -7.58
C TRP A 10 -9.32 -0.79 -6.97
N MET A 11 -9.40 0.53 -6.87
CA MET A 11 -10.63 1.27 -6.58
C MET A 11 -10.69 2.51 -7.47
N GLU A 12 -11.88 3.06 -7.65
CA GLU A 12 -12.03 4.31 -8.39
C GLU A 12 -11.64 5.53 -7.56
N HIS A 13 -11.97 5.54 -6.26
CA HIS A 13 -11.78 6.73 -5.42
C HIS A 13 -10.98 6.50 -4.14
N TYR A 14 -10.85 5.27 -3.67
CA TYR A 14 -10.14 4.93 -2.42
C TYR A 14 -10.67 5.69 -1.19
N LYS A 15 -11.99 5.87 -1.11
CA LYS A 15 -12.66 6.53 0.01
C LYS A 15 -13.36 5.56 0.95
N GLY A 16 -12.81 4.36 1.08
CA GLY A 16 -13.45 3.28 1.80
C GLY A 16 -14.30 2.41 0.89
N ASN A 17 -14.54 1.19 1.30
CA ASN A 17 -15.20 0.18 0.50
C ASN A 17 -16.73 0.36 0.60
N CYS A 18 -17.40 0.51 -0.54
CA CYS A 18 -18.85 0.64 -0.62
C CYS A 18 -19.37 -0.01 -1.91
N LYS A 19 -20.70 -0.13 -2.05
CA LYS A 19 -21.28 -0.79 -3.22
C LYS A 19 -20.89 -0.13 -4.54
N ALA A 20 -20.70 1.19 -4.53
CA ALA A 20 -20.35 1.94 -5.74
C ALA A 20 -18.85 1.86 -6.07
N ASP A 21 -18.02 1.55 -5.09
CA ASP A 21 -16.57 1.53 -5.27
C ASP A 21 -15.95 0.44 -4.36
N MET A 22 -16.11 -0.81 -4.80
CA MET A 22 -15.53 -1.95 -4.10
C MET A 22 -14.12 -2.20 -4.60
N ILE A 23 -13.21 -2.55 -3.67
CA ILE A 23 -11.85 -2.89 -4.04
C ILE A 23 -11.82 -4.19 -4.86
N VAL A 24 -11.00 -4.21 -5.92
CA VAL A 24 -10.88 -5.33 -6.84
C VAL A 24 -9.43 -5.77 -6.91
N GLY A 25 -9.18 -7.07 -6.71
CA GLY A 25 -7.83 -7.62 -6.73
C GLY A 25 -7.12 -7.44 -5.40
N GLY A 26 -5.81 -7.35 -5.42
CA GLY A 26 -5.00 -7.34 -4.22
C GLY A 26 -4.80 -8.74 -3.66
N GLY A 27 -4.39 -8.84 -2.40
CA GLY A 27 -4.20 -10.11 -1.72
C GLY A 27 -5.52 -10.77 -1.36
N SER A 28 -5.55 -12.10 -1.40
CA SER A 28 -6.76 -12.86 -1.08
C SER A 28 -7.26 -12.63 0.34
N TYR A 29 -6.34 -12.40 1.27
CA TYR A 29 -6.67 -12.11 2.67
C TYR A 29 -7.34 -10.75 2.82
N ASP A 30 -6.83 -9.75 2.10
CA ASP A 30 -7.38 -8.41 2.14
C ASP A 30 -8.79 -8.33 1.56
N ASN A 31 -9.15 -9.22 0.65
CA ASN A 31 -10.51 -9.30 0.11
C ASN A 31 -11.57 -9.51 1.20
N LYS A 32 -11.19 -10.13 2.31
CA LYS A 32 -12.10 -10.35 3.44
C LYS A 32 -12.25 -9.10 4.31
N ASP A 33 -11.14 -8.49 4.70
CA ASP A 33 -11.13 -7.34 5.61
C ASP A 33 -11.02 -6.00 4.91
N LYS A 34 -10.48 -5.99 3.68
CA LYS A 34 -10.47 -4.84 2.77
C LYS A 34 -9.73 -3.63 3.33
N HIS A 35 -8.65 -3.88 4.05
CA HIS A 35 -7.85 -2.83 4.70
C HIS A 35 -7.24 -1.85 3.70
N GLU A 36 -6.84 -2.32 2.52
CA GLU A 36 -6.23 -1.47 1.49
C GLU A 36 -7.16 -0.39 0.97
N ALA A 37 -8.47 -0.57 1.13
CA ALA A 37 -9.47 0.42 0.71
C ALA A 37 -9.33 1.75 1.46
N PHE A 38 -8.65 1.76 2.60
CA PHE A 38 -8.52 2.94 3.46
C PHE A 38 -7.17 3.63 3.33
N ASN A 39 -6.31 3.22 2.39
CA ASN A 39 -4.94 3.73 2.29
C ASN A 39 -4.87 5.24 2.04
N PHE A 40 -5.87 5.81 1.41
CA PHE A 40 -5.90 7.25 1.12
C PHE A 40 -6.92 8.01 1.97
N GLN A 41 -7.45 7.39 3.01
CA GLN A 41 -8.35 8.06 3.94
C GLN A 41 -7.56 9.00 4.85
N ASP A 42 -7.97 10.27 4.88
CA ASP A 42 -7.37 11.27 5.76
C ASP A 42 -7.89 11.08 7.19
N LEU A 43 -6.98 10.78 8.10
CA LEU A 43 -7.27 10.68 9.53
C LEU A 43 -6.48 11.76 10.26
N LYS A 44 -7.12 12.89 10.56
CA LYS A 44 -6.50 14.03 11.25
C LYS A 44 -5.24 14.55 10.57
N GLY A 45 -5.26 14.64 9.25
CA GLY A 45 -4.16 15.16 8.45
C GLY A 45 -3.11 14.12 8.06
N SER A 46 -3.33 12.84 8.37
CA SER A 46 -2.41 11.77 8.02
C SER A 46 -3.14 10.60 7.38
N CYS A 47 -2.45 9.91 6.48
CA CYS A 47 -2.91 8.65 5.92
C CYS A 47 -2.10 7.50 6.52
N TYR A 48 -2.78 6.38 6.76
CA TYR A 48 -2.17 5.17 7.28
C TYR A 48 -2.36 4.07 6.26
N GLY A 49 -1.27 3.62 5.65
CA GLY A 49 -1.30 2.68 4.56
C GLY A 49 -1.19 1.24 5.03
N TYR A 50 -1.87 0.38 4.31
CA TYR A 50 -1.78 -1.06 4.47
C TYR A 50 -1.58 -1.70 3.10
N VAL A 51 -0.66 -2.66 3.02
CA VAL A 51 -0.51 -3.54 1.87
C VAL A 51 -0.37 -4.95 2.39
N GLN A 52 -1.12 -5.89 1.82
CA GLN A 52 -1.02 -7.27 2.21
C GLN A 52 0.31 -7.86 1.75
N THR A 53 1.04 -8.45 2.68
CA THR A 53 2.27 -9.17 2.39
C THR A 53 1.98 -10.66 2.22
N VAL A 54 2.90 -11.36 1.56
CA VAL A 54 2.75 -12.81 1.35
C VAL A 54 2.83 -13.53 2.69
N ARG A 55 1.81 -14.34 3.02
CA ARG A 55 1.76 -15.17 4.25
C ARG A 55 1.93 -14.34 5.53
N ASP A 56 1.36 -13.13 5.57
CA ASP A 56 1.46 -12.22 6.72
C ASP A 56 2.90 -11.93 7.15
N SER A 57 3.85 -12.07 6.23
CA SER A 57 5.23 -11.70 6.51
C SER A 57 5.36 -10.19 6.59
N LYS A 58 6.42 -9.72 7.24
CA LYS A 58 6.71 -8.29 7.31
C LYS A 58 7.36 -7.82 6.02
N ILE A 59 7.19 -6.52 5.73
CA ILE A 59 7.94 -5.89 4.64
C ILE A 59 9.42 -5.99 4.94
N ASN A 60 10.20 -6.43 3.96
CA ASN A 60 11.65 -6.52 4.12
C ASN A 60 12.28 -5.14 3.90
N LEU A 61 12.58 -4.44 4.98
CA LEU A 61 13.10 -3.09 4.94
C LEU A 61 14.45 -2.99 4.21
N SER A 62 15.26 -4.04 4.25
CA SER A 62 16.57 -4.04 3.59
C SER A 62 16.47 -4.00 2.07
N ARG A 63 15.33 -4.36 1.49
CA ARG A 63 15.08 -4.23 0.05
C ARG A 63 14.82 -2.79 -0.36
N ILE A 64 14.40 -1.95 0.60
CA ILE A 64 14.20 -0.51 0.38
C ILE A 64 15.53 0.22 0.55
N ASP A 65 16.29 -0.13 1.57
CA ASP A 65 17.58 0.48 1.88
C ASP A 65 18.51 -0.58 2.47
N LYS A 66 19.60 -0.88 1.79
CA LYS A 66 20.57 -1.92 2.20
C LYS A 66 21.31 -1.58 3.49
N SER A 67 21.33 -0.31 3.91
CA SER A 67 21.98 0.10 5.15
C SER A 67 21.15 -0.22 6.40
N VAL A 68 19.91 -0.70 6.24
CA VAL A 68 19.03 -1.04 7.34
C VAL A 68 19.54 -2.29 8.05
N SER A 69 19.63 -2.20 9.39
CA SER A 69 20.01 -3.34 10.24
C SER A 69 18.86 -4.33 10.38
N LYS A 70 19.19 -5.60 10.63
CA LYS A 70 18.17 -6.62 10.92
C LYS A 70 17.35 -6.33 12.18
N SER A 71 17.89 -5.52 13.09
CA SER A 71 17.19 -5.11 14.32
C SER A 71 16.24 -3.93 14.10
N ASP A 72 16.33 -3.26 12.96
CA ASP A 72 15.45 -2.13 12.67
C ASP A 72 14.03 -2.61 12.39
N THR A 73 13.06 -1.94 13.02
CA THR A 73 11.63 -2.27 12.88
C THR A 73 10.88 -1.29 11.99
N LYS A 74 11.54 -0.18 11.61
CA LYS A 74 10.95 0.83 10.73
C LYS A 74 12.05 1.62 10.02
N ILE A 75 11.70 2.24 8.91
CA ILE A 75 12.53 3.24 8.24
C ILE A 75 11.69 4.46 7.87
N ASN A 76 12.33 5.63 7.90
CA ASN A 76 11.70 6.90 7.60
C ASN A 76 12.08 7.40 6.20
N ASN A 77 11.45 8.48 5.76
CA ASN A 77 11.76 9.18 4.50
C ASN A 77 11.64 8.27 3.28
N VAL A 78 10.58 7.47 3.22
CA VAL A 78 10.31 6.58 2.10
C VAL A 78 9.27 7.22 1.19
N LEU A 79 9.54 7.21 -0.11
CA LEU A 79 8.52 7.49 -1.11
C LEU A 79 7.81 6.17 -1.41
N VAL A 80 6.56 6.06 -0.98
CA VAL A 80 5.73 4.88 -1.24
C VAL A 80 4.85 5.19 -2.45
N ILE A 81 4.99 4.38 -3.50
CA ILE A 81 4.19 4.51 -4.70
C ILE A 81 3.20 3.35 -4.74
N TRP A 82 1.91 3.69 -4.64
CA TRP A 82 0.84 2.72 -4.66
C TRP A 82 0.45 2.43 -6.10
N VAL A 83 0.46 1.16 -6.49
CA VAL A 83 0.08 0.71 -7.82
C VAL A 83 -1.04 -0.31 -7.72
N ALA A 84 -1.90 -0.34 -8.72
CA ALA A 84 -3.00 -1.31 -8.80
C ALA A 84 -3.25 -1.70 -10.25
N ASN A 85 -3.73 -2.93 -10.44
CA ASN A 85 -4.13 -3.43 -11.76
C ASN A 85 -5.56 -2.98 -12.05
N ARG A 86 -5.74 -2.31 -13.19
CA ARG A 86 -7.07 -1.88 -13.61
C ARG A 86 -7.86 -3.06 -14.17
N PRO A 87 -9.06 -3.38 -13.64
CA PRO A 87 -9.81 -4.57 -14.08
C PRO A 87 -10.25 -4.53 -15.53
N ASP A 88 -10.62 -3.36 -16.05
CA ASP A 88 -11.21 -3.23 -17.37
C ASP A 88 -10.21 -3.39 -18.50
N SER A 89 -9.07 -2.73 -18.38
CA SER A 89 -8.07 -2.62 -19.45
C SER A 89 -6.81 -3.43 -19.15
N GLY A 90 -6.67 -3.94 -17.93
CA GLY A 90 -5.42 -4.56 -17.48
C GLY A 90 -4.32 -3.54 -17.29
N GLY A 91 -3.13 -4.03 -16.93
CA GLY A 91 -1.96 -3.22 -16.68
C GLY A 91 -1.94 -2.59 -15.30
N SER A 92 -0.76 -2.14 -14.90
CA SER A 92 -0.53 -1.53 -13.60
C SER A 92 -0.53 -0.02 -13.73
N TYR A 93 -1.24 0.64 -12.83
CA TYR A 93 -1.35 2.10 -12.79
C TYR A 93 -0.94 2.61 -11.43
N VAL A 94 -0.26 3.75 -11.40
CA VAL A 94 -0.02 4.48 -10.15
C VAL A 94 -1.34 5.10 -9.72
N VAL A 95 -1.80 4.71 -8.53
CA VAL A 95 -3.07 5.23 -7.98
C VAL A 95 -2.83 6.29 -6.91
N GLY A 96 -1.62 6.44 -6.44
CA GLY A 96 -1.25 7.46 -5.47
C GLY A 96 0.14 7.22 -4.92
N TRP A 97 0.55 8.08 -4.01
CA TRP A 97 1.84 7.94 -3.34
C TRP A 97 1.81 8.58 -1.96
N TYR A 98 2.69 8.10 -1.09
CA TYR A 98 2.99 8.75 0.19
C TYR A 98 4.39 9.35 0.09
N ASN A 99 4.48 10.63 0.35
CA ASN A 99 5.75 11.31 0.40
C ASN A 99 6.25 11.31 1.85
N ASN A 100 7.53 11.04 2.04
CA ASN A 100 8.17 11.11 3.35
C ASN A 100 7.53 10.17 4.38
N ALA A 101 7.24 8.96 3.96
CA ALA A 101 6.53 7.97 4.79
C ALA A 101 7.48 7.24 5.75
N THR A 102 6.90 6.72 6.82
CA THR A 102 7.55 5.73 7.68
C THR A 102 7.00 4.36 7.33
N VAL A 103 7.88 3.40 7.07
CA VAL A 103 7.52 2.02 6.72
C VAL A 103 7.95 1.10 7.86
N TYR A 104 7.03 0.28 8.30
CA TYR A 104 7.24 -0.73 9.35
C TYR A 104 7.40 -2.12 8.77
#